data_46ee9180a1801d5776d1e16e67cbec94
#
_entry.id   46ee9180a1801d5776d1e16e67cbec94
#
_cell.length_a   1.000
_cell.length_b   1.000
_cell.length_c   1.000
_cell.angle_alpha   90.00
_cell.angle_beta   90.00
_cell.angle_gamma   90.00
#
_symmetry.space_group_name_H-M   'P 1'
#
loop_
_entity.id
_entity.type
_entity.pdbx_description
1 polymer ?
#
loop_
_entity_poly.entity_id
_entity_poly.type
_entity_poly.pdbx_seq_one_letter_code
_entity_poly.pdbx_strand_id
1 'polypeptide(L)'
;RRQRQMCIRDRYYDLGLVHRNETNDQVTVDSAEATKKYGVAVKCATITPNAARVKEYDLKEMYKSPNGTIRAILDGTVFRAPIIVKGVEPYVKTWKKPITIARHAYGDVYKASEMKIPAAGKAELVYTDEQGNESRELIHNFKGAGIIQGMHNLNDSIENFARSCFNFALETKQDLWFATKDTISKKYDHTFKDIFQDIYDKDYADKFKEAGIEYF
;
A
#
# COMPACT_ATOMS: atom_id res chain seq x y z
N ARG A 1 -11.10 29.37 -17.88
CA ARG A 1 -10.03 29.19 -16.89
C ARG A 1 -10.11 30.11 -15.68
N ARG A 2 -10.56 31.36 -15.82
CA ARG A 2 -10.60 32.31 -14.69
C ARG A 2 -11.62 32.00 -13.59
N GLN A 3 -12.73 31.34 -13.87
CA GLN A 3 -13.82 31.14 -12.91
C GLN A 3 -13.58 29.97 -11.93
N ARG A 4 -12.69 29.03 -12.24
CA ARG A 4 -12.43 27.88 -11.36
C ARG A 4 -11.46 28.16 -10.21
N GLN A 5 -10.76 29.28 -10.23
CA GLN A 5 -9.80 29.66 -9.19
C GLN A 5 -10.40 30.38 -8.00
N MET A 6 -11.64 30.89 -8.11
CA MET A 6 -12.20 31.82 -7.11
C MET A 6 -12.69 31.18 -5.81
N CYS A 7 -12.85 29.85 -5.74
CA CYS A 7 -13.41 29.18 -4.55
C CYS A 7 -12.48 28.13 -3.94
N ILE A 8 -11.29 27.92 -4.48
CA ILE A 8 -10.33 26.94 -3.95
C ILE A 8 -9.36 27.67 -3.04
N ARG A 9 -9.32 27.25 -1.77
CA ARG A 9 -8.29 27.64 -0.80
C ARG A 9 -7.42 26.44 -0.55
N ASP A 10 -6.19 26.47 -1.07
CA ASP A 10 -5.22 25.41 -0.86
C ASP A 10 -4.59 25.51 0.53
N ARG A 11 -4.38 24.34 1.15
CA ARG A 11 -3.47 24.19 2.27
C ARG A 11 -2.20 23.55 1.75
N TYR A 12 -1.12 24.30 1.81
CA TYR A 12 0.18 23.85 1.31
C TYR A 12 1.00 23.20 2.40
N TYR A 13 1.60 22.05 2.08
CA TYR A 13 2.53 21.31 2.91
C TYR A 13 3.82 21.11 2.12
N ASP A 14 4.94 21.66 2.58
CA ASP A 14 6.22 21.49 1.92
C ASP A 14 6.82 20.13 2.28
N LEU A 15 6.83 19.20 1.31
CA LEU A 15 7.44 17.88 1.44
C LEU A 15 8.88 17.82 0.89
N GLY A 16 9.53 18.96 0.73
CA GLY A 16 10.94 19.06 0.37
C GLY A 16 11.85 18.52 1.49
N LEU A 17 13.03 18.02 1.13
CA LEU A 17 13.95 17.38 2.10
C LEU A 17 14.34 18.30 3.23
N VAL A 18 14.58 19.59 2.97
CA VAL A 18 14.99 20.58 3.98
C VAL A 18 13.90 20.72 5.04
N HIS A 19 12.67 21.01 4.63
CA HIS A 19 11.56 21.19 5.57
C HIS A 19 11.15 19.89 6.30
N ARG A 20 11.24 18.74 5.63
CA ARG A 20 11.08 17.44 6.28
C ARG A 20 12.13 17.22 7.38
N ASN A 21 13.38 17.60 7.12
CA ASN A 21 14.49 17.51 8.09
C ASN A 21 14.27 18.45 9.28
N GLU A 22 13.78 19.66 9.06
CA GLU A 22 13.43 20.62 10.10
C GLU A 22 12.33 20.08 11.02
N THR A 23 11.30 19.47 10.43
CA THR A 23 10.11 18.96 11.13
C THR A 23 10.23 17.51 11.58
N ASN A 24 11.39 16.85 11.42
CA ASN A 24 11.59 15.42 11.64
C ASN A 24 10.51 14.57 10.93
N ASP A 25 10.21 14.93 9.67
CA ASP A 25 9.17 14.33 8.80
C ASP A 25 7.72 14.48 9.29
N GLN A 26 7.46 15.25 10.33
CA GLN A 26 6.09 15.48 10.83
C GLN A 26 5.18 16.10 9.75
N VAL A 27 5.70 16.97 8.90
CA VAL A 27 4.95 17.58 7.79
C VAL A 27 4.34 16.55 6.84
N THR A 28 4.99 15.39 6.66
CA THR A 28 4.44 14.29 5.84
C THR A 28 3.19 13.70 6.49
N VAL A 29 3.22 13.50 7.81
CA VAL A 29 2.07 13.02 8.60
C VAL A 29 0.94 14.05 8.55
N ASP A 30 1.24 15.31 8.81
CA ASP A 30 0.25 16.41 8.80
C ASP A 30 -0.44 16.55 7.44
N SER A 31 0.30 16.37 6.35
CA SER A 31 -0.27 16.38 4.98
C SER A 31 -1.23 15.22 4.74
N ALA A 32 -0.94 14.04 5.27
CA ALA A 32 -1.80 12.87 5.17
C ALA A 32 -3.07 13.02 6.00
N GLU A 33 -2.97 13.50 7.25
CA GLU A 33 -4.12 13.77 8.11
C GLU A 33 -5.03 14.87 7.53
N ALA A 34 -4.43 15.90 6.94
CA ALA A 34 -5.20 16.91 6.21
C ALA A 34 -5.93 16.29 5.00
N THR A 35 -5.29 15.37 4.28
CA THR A 35 -5.92 14.67 3.17
C THR A 35 -7.12 13.84 3.63
N LYS A 36 -7.00 13.11 4.74
CA LYS A 36 -8.16 12.43 5.36
C LYS A 36 -9.29 13.38 5.69
N LYS A 37 -8.95 14.52 6.30
CA LYS A 37 -9.93 15.51 6.74
C LYS A 37 -10.70 16.14 5.58
N TYR A 38 -10.01 16.46 4.48
CA TYR A 38 -10.59 17.20 3.34
C TYR A 38 -11.02 16.30 2.18
N GLY A 39 -10.66 15.03 2.21
CA GLY A 39 -11.05 14.03 1.20
C GLY A 39 -10.34 14.15 -0.15
N VAL A 40 -9.46 15.13 -0.34
CA VAL A 40 -8.74 15.35 -1.60
C VAL A 40 -7.40 16.02 -1.38
N ALA A 41 -6.39 15.59 -2.13
CA ALA A 41 -5.09 16.26 -2.19
C ALA A 41 -4.43 16.10 -3.57
N VAL A 42 -3.56 17.04 -3.90
CA VAL A 42 -2.65 16.95 -5.05
C VAL A 42 -1.23 16.93 -4.52
N LYS A 43 -0.48 15.88 -4.83
CA LYS A 43 0.92 15.72 -4.43
C LYS A 43 1.84 15.78 -5.64
N CYS A 44 2.80 16.69 -5.59
CA CYS A 44 3.88 16.77 -6.56
C CYS A 44 4.97 15.72 -6.25
N ALA A 45 5.91 15.54 -7.18
CA ALA A 45 7.06 14.68 -6.99
C ALA A 45 7.90 15.12 -5.79
N THR A 46 8.46 14.15 -5.05
CA THR A 46 9.32 14.37 -3.89
C THR A 46 10.55 13.49 -3.99
N ILE A 47 11.62 13.91 -3.34
CA ILE A 47 12.86 13.13 -3.24
C ILE A 47 12.75 12.19 -2.04
N THR A 48 13.05 10.90 -2.25
CA THR A 48 13.34 9.96 -1.17
C THR A 48 14.85 9.88 -1.00
N PRO A 49 15.40 10.23 0.17
CA PRO A 49 16.84 10.23 0.37
C PRO A 49 17.40 8.81 0.39
N ASN A 50 18.56 8.65 -0.21
CA ASN A 50 19.45 7.51 -0.05
C ASN A 50 20.70 7.94 0.75
N ALA A 51 21.63 7.03 1.02
CA ALA A 51 22.80 7.33 1.82
C ALA A 51 23.68 8.50 1.26
N ALA A 52 23.73 8.66 -0.06
CA ALA A 52 24.44 9.78 -0.69
C ALA A 52 23.71 11.11 -0.43
N ARG A 53 22.38 11.11 -0.54
CA ARG A 53 21.57 12.32 -0.32
C ARG A 53 21.49 12.73 1.16
N VAL A 54 21.62 11.80 2.09
CA VAL A 54 21.73 12.14 3.52
C VAL A 54 22.94 13.05 3.77
N LYS A 55 24.07 12.75 3.13
CA LYS A 55 25.28 13.59 3.21
C LYS A 55 25.15 14.89 2.42
N GLU A 56 24.58 14.83 1.22
CA GLU A 56 24.42 15.99 0.32
C GLU A 56 23.56 17.09 0.94
N TYR A 57 22.47 16.71 1.63
CA TYR A 57 21.49 17.62 2.23
C TYR A 57 21.65 17.80 3.75
N ASP A 58 22.72 17.23 4.35
CA ASP A 58 22.98 17.26 5.78
C ASP A 58 21.75 16.83 6.61
N LEU A 59 21.16 15.69 6.24
CA LEU A 59 19.94 15.19 6.88
C LEU A 59 20.28 14.48 8.19
N LYS A 60 19.43 14.65 9.20
CA LYS A 60 19.53 13.97 10.50
C LYS A 60 19.43 12.45 10.37
N GLU A 61 18.63 11.98 9.39
CA GLU A 61 18.42 10.56 9.14
C GLU A 61 17.98 10.31 7.68
N MET A 62 17.95 9.05 7.29
CA MET A 62 17.44 8.62 5.99
C MET A 62 15.91 8.45 6.05
N TYR A 63 15.18 9.55 5.85
CA TYR A 63 13.72 9.57 5.90
C TYR A 63 13.09 8.60 4.90
N LYS A 64 12.00 7.94 5.32
CA LYS A 64 11.21 7.06 4.45
C LYS A 64 10.56 7.85 3.30
N SER A 65 10.09 7.12 2.28
CA SER A 65 9.37 7.76 1.19
C SER A 65 8.07 8.42 1.68
N PRO A 66 7.85 9.72 1.41
CA PRO A 66 6.59 10.38 1.76
C PRO A 66 5.38 9.70 1.11
N ASN A 67 5.56 9.14 -0.10
CA ASN A 67 4.49 8.39 -0.77
C ASN A 67 4.06 7.16 0.03
N GLY A 68 5.02 6.43 0.61
CA GLY A 68 4.75 5.26 1.45
C GLY A 68 4.04 5.66 2.74
N THR A 69 4.55 6.68 3.43
CA THR A 69 3.97 7.18 4.68
C THR A 69 2.54 7.68 4.49
N ILE A 70 2.31 8.54 3.49
CA ILE A 70 0.98 9.08 3.19
C ILE A 70 -0.01 7.97 2.85
N ARG A 71 0.36 7.03 1.97
CA ARG A 71 -0.52 5.91 1.59
C ARG A 71 -0.88 5.01 2.78
N ALA A 72 0.11 4.74 3.64
CA ALA A 72 -0.13 3.94 4.84
C ALA A 72 -1.07 4.62 5.85
N ILE A 73 -1.01 5.94 5.98
CA ILE A 73 -1.91 6.72 6.83
C ILE A 73 -3.32 6.78 6.22
N LEU A 74 -3.42 6.93 4.89
CA LEU A 74 -4.70 7.00 4.19
C LEU A 74 -5.39 5.64 4.06
N ASP A 75 -4.64 4.55 4.17
CA ASP A 75 -5.15 3.18 4.00
C ASP A 75 -6.01 3.04 2.74
N GLY A 76 -5.39 3.30 1.59
CA GLY A 76 -6.11 3.37 0.33
C GLY A 76 -5.72 2.29 -0.67
N THR A 77 -6.43 2.26 -1.78
CA THR A 77 -6.16 1.40 -2.93
C THR A 77 -5.67 2.25 -4.10
N VAL A 78 -4.61 1.80 -4.75
CA VAL A 78 -4.10 2.46 -5.97
C VAL A 78 -4.47 1.63 -7.18
N PHE A 79 -5.30 2.20 -8.05
CA PHE A 79 -5.64 1.59 -9.34
C PHE A 79 -4.72 2.14 -10.43
N ARG A 80 -4.08 1.23 -11.16
CA ARG A 80 -3.21 1.54 -12.30
C ARG A 80 -3.86 1.07 -13.58
N ALA A 81 -4.70 1.91 -14.15
CA ALA A 81 -5.29 1.69 -15.45
C ALA A 81 -4.28 2.06 -16.56
N PRO A 82 -4.28 1.36 -17.70
CA PRO A 82 -3.41 1.67 -18.81
C PRO A 82 -3.79 3.02 -19.44
N ILE A 83 -2.75 3.77 -19.83
CA ILE A 83 -2.92 5.00 -20.62
C ILE A 83 -2.52 4.67 -22.06
N ILE A 84 -3.50 4.69 -22.97
CA ILE A 84 -3.27 4.42 -24.40
C ILE A 84 -3.19 5.75 -25.14
N VAL A 85 -2.08 5.98 -25.80
CA VAL A 85 -1.82 7.19 -26.58
C VAL A 85 -2.02 6.88 -28.06
N LYS A 86 -2.81 7.69 -28.75
CA LYS A 86 -3.04 7.54 -30.20
C LYS A 86 -1.71 7.62 -30.97
N GLY A 87 -1.45 6.63 -31.81
CA GLY A 87 -0.21 6.55 -32.62
C GLY A 87 0.97 5.89 -31.91
N VAL A 88 0.82 5.47 -30.65
CA VAL A 88 1.83 4.68 -29.92
C VAL A 88 1.25 3.29 -29.67
N GLU A 89 1.82 2.29 -30.30
CA GLU A 89 1.37 0.90 -30.10
C GLU A 89 1.76 0.40 -28.71
N PRO A 90 0.87 -0.35 -28.01
CA PRO A 90 1.19 -1.04 -26.78
C PRO A 90 2.33 -2.05 -27.01
N TYR A 91 3.19 -2.22 -26.00
CA TYR A 91 4.30 -3.18 -26.06
C TYR A 91 3.80 -4.62 -26.31
N VAL A 92 2.68 -5.01 -25.67
CA VAL A 92 2.03 -6.31 -25.90
C VAL A 92 0.86 -6.12 -26.85
N LYS A 93 1.08 -6.36 -28.14
CA LYS A 93 0.10 -6.12 -29.21
C LYS A 93 -1.14 -7.04 -29.18
N THR A 94 -1.05 -8.18 -28.50
CA THR A 94 -2.16 -9.15 -28.37
C THR A 94 -3.17 -8.75 -27.32
N TRP A 95 -2.85 -7.87 -26.40
CA TRP A 95 -3.80 -7.38 -25.41
C TRP A 95 -4.79 -6.40 -26.04
N LYS A 96 -6.05 -6.79 -26.08
CA LYS A 96 -7.12 -6.01 -26.74
C LYS A 96 -8.03 -5.29 -25.77
N LYS A 97 -8.00 -5.68 -24.48
CA LYS A 97 -8.75 -5.04 -23.40
C LYS A 97 -7.79 -4.41 -22.38
N PRO A 98 -8.18 -3.32 -21.72
CA PRO A 98 -7.37 -2.75 -20.65
C PRO A 98 -7.25 -3.73 -19.47
N ILE A 99 -6.06 -3.82 -18.90
CA ILE A 99 -5.78 -4.56 -17.66
C ILE A 99 -5.43 -3.53 -16.61
N THR A 100 -6.27 -3.40 -15.60
CA THR A 100 -6.04 -2.50 -14.47
C THR A 100 -5.46 -3.29 -13.31
N ILE A 101 -4.36 -2.80 -12.73
CA ILE A 101 -3.72 -3.40 -11.56
C ILE A 101 -4.13 -2.63 -10.31
N ALA A 102 -4.86 -3.29 -9.42
CA ALA A 102 -5.13 -2.77 -8.09
C ALA A 102 -3.96 -3.08 -7.16
N ARG A 103 -3.58 -2.12 -6.33
CA ARG A 103 -2.52 -2.26 -5.34
C ARG A 103 -3.03 -1.86 -3.97
N HIS A 104 -2.94 -2.77 -3.01
CA HIS A 104 -3.13 -2.46 -1.61
C HIS A 104 -2.04 -1.51 -1.12
N ALA A 105 -2.40 -0.43 -0.45
CA ALA A 105 -1.48 0.63 -0.07
C ALA A 105 -1.07 0.58 1.42
N TYR A 106 -1.44 -0.45 2.13
CA TYR A 106 -1.14 -0.64 3.55
C TYR A 106 -0.39 -1.97 3.80
N GLY A 107 0.45 -1.98 4.82
CA GLY A 107 1.10 -3.21 5.29
C GLY A 107 2.11 -3.81 4.30
N ASP A 108 2.22 -5.13 4.31
CA ASP A 108 3.10 -5.94 3.46
C ASP A 108 4.56 -5.43 3.49
N VAL A 109 5.23 -5.47 2.36
CA VAL A 109 6.63 -5.00 2.22
C VAL A 109 6.79 -3.50 2.46
N TYR A 110 5.72 -2.70 2.37
CA TYR A 110 5.78 -1.25 2.55
C TYR A 110 5.84 -0.80 4.00
N LYS A 111 5.44 -1.67 4.93
CA LYS A 111 5.55 -1.47 6.39
C LYS A 111 6.32 -2.61 7.07
N ALA A 112 7.13 -3.33 6.32
CA ALA A 112 7.96 -4.40 6.86
C ALA A 112 9.02 -3.85 7.82
N SER A 113 9.34 -4.66 8.81
CA SER A 113 10.50 -4.47 9.69
C SER A 113 11.61 -5.41 9.25
N GLU A 114 12.83 -4.91 9.15
CA GLU A 114 13.99 -5.68 8.67
C GLU A 114 15.12 -5.66 9.69
N MET A 115 15.84 -6.76 9.77
CA MET A 115 17.01 -6.87 10.65
C MET A 115 18.11 -7.68 9.96
N LYS A 116 19.34 -7.15 10.02
CA LYS A 116 20.54 -7.94 9.65
C LYS A 116 20.93 -8.82 10.81
N ILE A 117 21.19 -10.10 10.52
CA ILE A 117 21.69 -11.08 11.48
C ILE A 117 23.22 -11.15 11.31
N PRO A 118 24.00 -10.75 12.31
CA PRO A 118 25.47 -10.65 12.15
C PRO A 118 26.18 -12.01 12.27
N ALA A 119 25.59 -12.99 12.97
CA ALA A 119 26.22 -14.29 13.27
C ALA A 119 25.17 -15.37 13.47
N ALA A 120 25.64 -16.59 13.80
CA ALA A 120 24.76 -17.70 14.18
C ALA A 120 23.89 -17.34 15.39
N GLY A 121 22.64 -17.78 15.39
CA GLY A 121 21.66 -17.50 16.44
C GLY A 121 20.25 -17.89 16.05
N LYS A 122 19.31 -17.69 16.99
CA LYS A 122 17.90 -18.02 16.82
C LYS A 122 17.09 -16.75 16.58
N ALA A 123 16.19 -16.78 15.61
CA ALA A 123 15.21 -15.74 15.36
C ALA A 123 13.79 -16.28 15.56
N GLU A 124 12.96 -15.52 16.27
CA GLU A 124 11.56 -15.86 16.59
C GLU A 124 10.64 -14.69 16.24
N LEU A 125 9.43 -15.01 15.85
CA LEU A 125 8.30 -14.11 15.81
C LEU A 125 7.60 -14.18 17.17
N VAL A 126 7.41 -13.03 17.80
CA VAL A 126 6.77 -12.93 19.12
C VAL A 126 5.59 -11.98 19.04
N TYR A 127 4.44 -12.42 19.50
CA TYR A 127 3.26 -11.60 19.71
C TYR A 127 2.97 -11.57 21.21
N THR A 128 2.83 -10.37 21.77
CA THR A 128 2.46 -10.14 23.16
C THR A 128 1.11 -9.42 23.17
N ASP A 129 0.09 -9.99 23.81
CA ASP A 129 -1.21 -9.37 23.96
C ASP A 129 -1.21 -8.27 25.04
N GLU A 130 -2.35 -7.54 25.20
CA GLU A 130 -2.48 -6.46 26.17
C GLU A 130 -2.37 -6.94 27.63
N GLN A 131 -2.61 -8.23 27.90
CA GLN A 131 -2.48 -8.86 29.21
C GLN A 131 -1.07 -9.37 29.49
N GLY A 132 -0.16 -9.27 28.51
CA GLY A 132 1.22 -9.71 28.62
C GLY A 132 1.45 -11.19 28.30
N ASN A 133 0.45 -11.89 27.77
CA ASN A 133 0.63 -13.28 27.32
C ASN A 133 1.40 -13.28 25.98
N GLU A 134 2.35 -14.20 25.86
CA GLU A 134 3.21 -14.29 24.69
C GLU A 134 2.92 -15.56 23.87
N SER A 135 2.87 -15.37 22.56
CA SER A 135 2.92 -16.45 21.55
C SER A 135 4.19 -16.33 20.75
N ARG A 136 4.92 -17.44 20.59
CA ARG A 136 6.22 -17.47 19.92
C ARG A 136 6.24 -18.49 18.81
N GLU A 137 6.81 -18.12 17.66
CA GLU A 137 7.04 -19.02 16.54
C GLU A 137 8.47 -18.88 16.03
N LEU A 138 9.17 -19.99 15.89
CA LEU A 138 10.53 -20.03 15.39
C LEU A 138 10.54 -19.63 13.91
N ILE A 139 11.24 -18.55 13.57
CA ILE A 139 11.50 -18.19 12.17
C ILE A 139 12.63 -19.07 11.61
N HIS A 140 13.81 -19.01 12.25
CA HIS A 140 14.98 -19.77 11.79
C HIS A 140 16.10 -19.85 12.83
N ASN A 141 16.86 -20.95 12.77
CA ASN A 141 18.14 -21.07 13.48
C ASN A 141 19.28 -20.79 12.50
N PHE A 142 19.81 -19.57 12.56
CA PHE A 142 20.90 -19.15 11.69
C PHE A 142 22.21 -19.84 12.07
N LYS A 143 22.90 -20.38 11.07
CA LYS A 143 24.26 -20.95 11.22
C LYS A 143 25.36 -19.93 10.95
N GLY A 144 25.01 -18.72 10.50
CA GLY A 144 25.90 -17.63 10.17
C GLY A 144 25.12 -16.35 9.93
N ALA A 145 25.75 -15.37 9.32
CA ALA A 145 25.12 -14.09 8.99
C ALA A 145 23.94 -14.28 8.01
N GLY A 146 22.94 -13.41 8.12
CA GLY A 146 21.74 -13.44 7.30
C GLY A 146 20.90 -12.18 7.42
N ILE A 147 19.64 -12.29 7.02
CA ILE A 147 18.67 -11.23 7.09
C ILE A 147 17.29 -11.82 7.43
N ILE A 148 16.47 -11.08 8.17
CA ILE A 148 15.07 -11.39 8.41
C ILE A 148 14.20 -10.19 8.07
N GLN A 149 12.95 -10.45 7.70
CA GLN A 149 11.93 -9.46 7.44
C GLN A 149 10.60 -9.93 8.04
N GLY A 150 9.93 -9.03 8.77
CA GLY A 150 8.58 -9.23 9.28
C GLY A 150 7.58 -8.33 8.57
N MET A 151 6.45 -8.89 8.16
CA MET A 151 5.34 -8.17 7.54
C MET A 151 4.08 -8.32 8.39
N HIS A 152 3.17 -7.38 8.26
CA HIS A 152 1.85 -7.43 8.89
C HIS A 152 0.77 -6.83 7.99
N ASN A 153 -0.48 -7.16 8.29
CA ASN A 153 -1.64 -6.48 7.74
C ASN A 153 -2.76 -6.45 8.79
N LEU A 154 -3.82 -5.68 8.52
CA LEU A 154 -5.01 -5.57 9.35
C LEU A 154 -6.22 -6.06 8.57
N ASN A 155 -7.11 -6.79 9.22
CA ASN A 155 -8.34 -7.30 8.58
C ASN A 155 -9.19 -6.15 8.01
N ASP A 156 -9.38 -5.06 8.77
CA ASP A 156 -10.13 -3.90 8.30
C ASP A 156 -9.52 -3.27 7.03
N SER A 157 -8.18 -3.23 6.95
CA SER A 157 -7.48 -2.72 5.77
C SER A 157 -7.65 -3.65 4.56
N ILE A 158 -7.64 -4.96 4.78
CA ILE A 158 -7.90 -5.96 3.73
C ILE A 158 -9.36 -5.84 3.24
N GLU A 159 -10.32 -5.67 4.15
CA GLU A 159 -11.73 -5.44 3.80
C GLU A 159 -11.92 -4.19 2.96
N ASN A 160 -11.30 -3.08 3.35
CA ASN A 160 -11.35 -1.82 2.59
C ASN A 160 -10.75 -1.99 1.20
N PHE A 161 -9.66 -2.74 1.08
CA PHE A 161 -9.05 -3.09 -0.21
C PHE A 161 -10.00 -3.93 -1.08
N ALA A 162 -10.61 -4.96 -0.52
CA ALA A 162 -11.58 -5.81 -1.22
C ALA A 162 -12.77 -4.99 -1.74
N ARG A 163 -13.40 -4.18 -0.89
CA ARG A 163 -14.52 -3.31 -1.27
C ARG A 163 -14.14 -2.31 -2.34
N SER A 164 -12.94 -1.73 -2.25
CA SER A 164 -12.44 -0.82 -3.28
C SER A 164 -12.30 -1.53 -4.63
N CYS A 165 -11.76 -2.75 -4.65
CA CYS A 165 -11.60 -3.55 -5.87
C CYS A 165 -12.96 -3.93 -6.48
N PHE A 166 -13.91 -4.40 -5.68
CA PHE A 166 -15.25 -4.78 -6.16
C PHE A 166 -16.01 -3.56 -6.69
N ASN A 167 -15.98 -2.42 -5.99
CA ASN A 167 -16.62 -1.21 -6.47
C ASN A 167 -16.02 -0.71 -7.77
N PHE A 168 -14.69 -0.73 -7.90
CA PHE A 168 -14.01 -0.35 -9.14
C PHE A 168 -14.38 -1.28 -10.30
N ALA A 169 -14.44 -2.59 -10.06
CA ALA A 169 -14.85 -3.56 -11.07
C ALA A 169 -16.28 -3.31 -11.57
N LEU A 170 -17.22 -3.05 -10.67
CA LEU A 170 -18.61 -2.70 -11.01
C LEU A 170 -18.70 -1.38 -11.80
N GLU A 171 -17.99 -0.33 -11.36
CA GLU A 171 -17.99 0.97 -12.02
C GLU A 171 -17.43 0.91 -13.43
N THR A 172 -16.35 0.15 -13.62
CA THR A 172 -15.68 0.02 -14.93
C THR A 172 -16.19 -1.14 -15.77
N LYS A 173 -17.09 -1.98 -15.23
CA LYS A 173 -17.62 -3.20 -15.86
C LYS A 173 -16.51 -4.14 -16.34
N GLN A 174 -15.55 -4.38 -15.47
CA GLN A 174 -14.41 -5.28 -15.70
C GLN A 174 -14.50 -6.49 -14.77
N ASP A 175 -14.14 -7.67 -15.26
CA ASP A 175 -13.95 -8.84 -14.42
C ASP A 175 -12.84 -8.58 -13.40
N LEU A 176 -12.96 -9.17 -12.21
CA LEU A 176 -11.98 -9.04 -11.15
C LEU A 176 -11.27 -10.37 -10.90
N TRP A 177 -9.95 -10.35 -11.08
CA TRP A 177 -9.08 -11.48 -10.78
C TRP A 177 -8.30 -11.17 -9.50
N PHE A 178 -8.49 -12.00 -8.48
CA PHE A 178 -7.73 -11.93 -7.24
C PHE A 178 -6.81 -13.14 -7.14
N ALA A 179 -5.54 -12.92 -6.88
CA ALA A 179 -4.57 -13.99 -6.75
C ALA A 179 -3.64 -13.77 -5.54
N THR A 180 -3.42 -14.83 -4.78
CA THR A 180 -2.49 -14.89 -3.66
C THR A 180 -1.64 -16.16 -3.74
N LYS A 181 -0.66 -16.27 -2.86
CA LYS A 181 0.15 -17.49 -2.71
C LYS A 181 -0.33 -18.31 -1.49
N ASP A 182 -1.64 -18.46 -1.32
CA ASP A 182 -2.27 -19.11 -0.16
C ASP A 182 -1.88 -20.60 0.01
N THR A 183 -1.49 -21.27 -1.07
CA THR A 183 -0.98 -22.64 -1.01
C THR A 183 0.33 -22.78 -0.23
N ILE A 184 1.11 -21.68 -0.11
CA ILE A 184 2.37 -21.60 0.64
C ILE A 184 2.18 -20.75 1.89
N SER A 185 1.67 -19.53 1.74
CA SER A 185 1.39 -18.60 2.84
C SER A 185 0.00 -18.86 3.42
N LYS A 186 -0.12 -19.98 4.17
CA LYS A 186 -1.41 -20.56 4.59
C LYS A 186 -2.16 -19.74 5.65
N LYS A 187 -1.53 -18.77 6.27
CA LYS A 187 -2.17 -17.83 7.21
C LYS A 187 -2.30 -16.47 6.57
N TYR A 188 -1.21 -15.84 6.16
CA TYR A 188 -1.18 -14.47 5.69
C TYR A 188 -1.99 -14.29 4.39
N ASP A 189 -1.61 -14.95 3.31
CA ASP A 189 -2.31 -14.84 2.03
C ASP A 189 -3.72 -15.49 2.06
N HIS A 190 -3.87 -16.57 2.86
CA HIS A 190 -5.16 -17.22 3.02
C HIS A 190 -6.18 -16.29 3.69
N THR A 191 -5.77 -15.48 4.66
CA THR A 191 -6.64 -14.46 5.28
C THR A 191 -7.15 -13.45 4.25
N PHE A 192 -6.30 -12.99 3.32
CA PHE A 192 -6.76 -12.12 2.23
C PHE A 192 -7.82 -12.79 1.36
N LYS A 193 -7.59 -14.04 0.99
CA LYS A 193 -8.53 -14.82 0.18
C LYS A 193 -9.88 -14.98 0.87
N ASP A 194 -9.88 -15.37 2.14
CA ASP A 194 -11.10 -15.59 2.91
C ASP A 194 -11.91 -14.29 3.05
N ILE A 195 -11.26 -13.18 3.42
CA ILE A 195 -11.93 -11.87 3.54
C ILE A 195 -12.51 -11.42 2.20
N PHE A 196 -11.77 -11.56 1.10
CA PHE A 196 -12.29 -11.22 -0.23
C PHE A 196 -13.50 -12.07 -0.59
N GLN A 197 -13.44 -13.39 -0.36
CA GLN A 197 -14.55 -14.30 -0.65
C GLN A 197 -15.78 -13.99 0.19
N ASP A 198 -15.61 -13.81 1.50
CA ASP A 198 -16.72 -13.51 2.41
C ASP A 198 -17.45 -12.21 2.02
N ILE A 199 -16.69 -11.16 1.67
CA ILE A 199 -17.27 -9.89 1.22
C ILE A 199 -17.97 -10.05 -0.12
N TYR A 200 -17.38 -10.79 -1.05
CA TYR A 200 -18.00 -11.05 -2.35
C TYR A 200 -19.33 -11.74 -2.20
N ASP A 201 -19.36 -12.87 -1.48
CA ASP A 201 -20.56 -13.69 -1.30
C ASP A 201 -21.69 -12.91 -0.61
N LYS A 202 -21.33 -12.09 0.39
CA LYS A 202 -22.29 -11.33 1.17
C LYS A 202 -22.84 -10.09 0.47
N ASP A 203 -21.99 -9.32 -0.18
CA ASP A 203 -22.32 -7.93 -0.55
C ASP A 203 -22.26 -7.69 -2.07
N TYR A 204 -21.60 -8.56 -2.86
CA TYR A 204 -21.27 -8.27 -4.27
C TYR A 204 -21.71 -9.32 -5.29
N ALA A 205 -21.97 -10.56 -4.92
CA ALA A 205 -22.29 -11.64 -5.86
C ALA A 205 -23.46 -11.29 -6.79
N ASP A 206 -24.58 -10.82 -6.23
CA ASP A 206 -25.75 -10.43 -7.01
C ASP A 206 -25.45 -9.22 -7.92
N LYS A 207 -24.71 -8.24 -7.43
CA LYS A 207 -24.33 -7.04 -8.19
C LYS A 207 -23.43 -7.37 -9.38
N PHE A 208 -22.49 -8.29 -9.21
CA PHE A 208 -21.61 -8.79 -10.29
C PHE A 208 -22.42 -9.53 -11.35
N LYS A 209 -23.33 -10.39 -10.91
CA LYS A 209 -24.25 -11.10 -11.82
C LYS A 209 -25.11 -10.14 -12.63
N GLU A 210 -25.71 -9.13 -12.00
CA GLU A 210 -26.50 -8.10 -12.68
C GLU A 210 -25.66 -7.27 -13.65
N ALA A 211 -24.43 -6.98 -13.30
CA ALA A 211 -23.49 -6.22 -14.15
C ALA A 211 -22.90 -7.06 -15.30
N GLY A 212 -23.07 -8.40 -15.28
CA GLY A 212 -22.52 -9.33 -16.27
C GLY A 212 -21.00 -9.42 -16.23
N ILE A 213 -20.40 -9.30 -15.04
CA ILE A 213 -18.96 -9.43 -14.77
C ILE A 213 -18.70 -10.55 -13.77
N GLU A 214 -17.48 -11.08 -13.77
CA GLU A 214 -17.11 -12.24 -12.97
C GLU A 214 -15.99 -11.91 -11.95
N TYR A 215 -15.98 -12.65 -10.84
CA TYR A 215 -14.91 -12.65 -9.84
C TYR A 215 -14.26 -14.03 -9.82
N PHE A 216 -12.91 -14.07 -9.87
CA PHE A 216 -12.09 -15.29 -9.90
C PHE A 216 -11.09 -15.33 -8.77
#